data_05809498f35df37e124326109625fdf8
#
_entry.id   05809498f35df37e124326109625fdf8
#
_cell.length_a   1.000
_cell.length_b   1.000
_cell.length_c   1.000
_cell.angle_alpha   90.00
_cell.angle_beta   90.00
_cell.angle_gamma   90.00
#
_symmetry.space_group_name_H-M   'P 1'
#
loop_
_entity.id
_entity.type
_entity.pdbx_description
1 polymer ?
#
loop_
_entity_poly.entity_id
_entity_poly.type
_entity_poly.pdbx_seq_one_letter_code
_entity_poly.pdbx_strand_id
1 'polypeptide(L)'
;MNSSSPQSQRILSKNGLYYLFDSQSDVHISSKLFDHEEHKQEILLLYAKGMIETRLIYEFVLPRVFDLFHQGERLYLENLSQFLEVVEIKYSSRLQEELSLLIFSGQLLVFDCQSESMYSVNIANPPQRSVDESNMEVSIRGPRDGFVESAEINTVLIRQRLKTLSLVTETYTLGTRSNTNVTLLYMDDIISPDILDTIKCRLS
;
A
#
# COMPACT_ATOMS: atom_id res chain seq x y z
N MET A 1 -20.52 12.58 -22.60
CA MET A 1 -19.93 11.40 -23.25
C MET A 1 -18.49 11.29 -22.77
N ASN A 2 -18.25 10.55 -21.68
CA ASN A 2 -16.92 10.36 -21.12
C ASN A 2 -16.33 9.11 -21.78
N SER A 3 -15.43 9.32 -22.74
CA SER A 3 -14.62 8.26 -23.29
C SER A 3 -13.49 7.92 -22.32
N SER A 4 -13.75 7.03 -21.37
CA SER A 4 -12.72 6.42 -20.56
C SER A 4 -11.75 5.66 -21.46
N SER A 5 -10.45 5.95 -21.35
CA SER A 5 -9.43 5.26 -22.13
C SER A 5 -9.40 3.76 -21.76
N PRO A 6 -9.21 2.83 -22.72
CA PRO A 6 -9.25 1.38 -22.45
C PRO A 6 -8.14 0.89 -21.48
N GLN A 7 -7.08 1.66 -21.24
CA GLN A 7 -6.02 1.32 -20.29
C GLN A 7 -6.47 1.47 -18.83
N SER A 8 -7.25 2.49 -18.54
CA SER A 8 -7.68 2.76 -17.17
C SER A 8 -8.77 1.79 -16.68
N GLN A 9 -9.65 1.29 -17.57
CA GLN A 9 -10.62 0.25 -17.22
C GLN A 9 -9.98 -1.09 -16.82
N ARG A 10 -8.71 -1.33 -17.22
CA ARG A 10 -7.96 -2.52 -16.82
C ARG A 10 -7.34 -2.42 -15.43
N ILE A 11 -7.20 -1.22 -14.86
CA ILE A 11 -6.59 -1.01 -13.55
C ILE A 11 -7.55 -1.46 -12.44
N LEU A 12 -8.84 -1.11 -12.52
CA LEU A 12 -9.87 -1.58 -11.58
C LEU A 12 -10.32 -3.00 -11.92
N SER A 13 -9.38 -3.91 -11.84
CA SER A 13 -9.60 -5.34 -11.91
C SER A 13 -8.58 -6.04 -11.02
N LYS A 14 -8.88 -7.26 -10.58
CA LYS A 14 -7.96 -8.06 -9.78
C LYS A 14 -6.56 -8.10 -10.41
N ASN A 15 -6.47 -8.49 -11.67
CA ASN A 15 -5.19 -8.60 -12.40
C ASN A 15 -4.52 -7.25 -12.61
N GLY A 16 -5.31 -6.19 -12.86
CA GLY A 16 -4.79 -4.83 -13.03
C GLY A 16 -4.13 -4.31 -11.77
N LEU A 17 -4.74 -4.56 -10.61
CA LEU A 17 -4.18 -4.15 -9.31
C LEU A 17 -2.90 -4.93 -8.97
N TYR A 18 -2.85 -6.23 -9.20
CA TYR A 18 -1.62 -7.01 -9.05
C TYR A 18 -0.52 -6.49 -9.96
N TYR A 19 -0.82 -6.23 -11.24
CA TYR A 19 0.15 -5.69 -12.20
C TYR A 19 0.64 -4.29 -11.81
N LEU A 20 -0.26 -3.42 -11.31
CA LEU A 20 0.08 -2.06 -10.92
C LEU A 20 1.12 -2.01 -9.78
N PHE A 21 1.04 -2.95 -8.85
CA PHE A 21 1.91 -2.98 -7.66
C PHE A 21 2.94 -4.12 -7.69
N ASP A 22 3.12 -4.81 -8.82
CA ASP A 22 4.04 -5.95 -8.96
C ASP A 22 5.49 -5.61 -8.57
N SER A 23 5.96 -4.42 -8.94
CA SER A 23 7.31 -3.93 -8.66
C SER A 23 7.46 -3.32 -7.25
N GLN A 24 6.44 -3.42 -6.38
CA GLN A 24 6.39 -2.74 -5.10
C GLN A 24 6.40 -3.76 -3.95
N SER A 25 7.58 -4.21 -3.52
CA SER A 25 7.70 -5.23 -2.44
C SER A 25 7.21 -4.74 -1.08
N ASP A 26 7.10 -3.43 -0.90
CA ASP A 26 6.55 -2.77 0.28
C ASP A 26 5.02 -2.67 0.26
N VAL A 27 4.35 -2.97 -0.86
CA VAL A 27 2.90 -3.08 -0.92
C VAL A 27 2.47 -4.52 -0.65
N HIS A 28 1.54 -4.69 0.26
CA HIS A 28 0.92 -5.99 0.55
C HIS A 28 -0.44 -6.09 -0.13
N ILE A 29 -0.65 -7.15 -0.90
CA ILE A 29 -1.92 -7.48 -1.51
C ILE A 29 -2.36 -8.84 -0.96
N SER A 30 -3.54 -8.89 -0.35
CA SER A 30 -4.12 -10.14 0.12
C SER A 30 -5.55 -10.29 -0.35
N SER A 31 -5.89 -11.50 -0.80
CA SER A 31 -7.26 -11.88 -1.17
C SER A 31 -7.96 -12.51 0.03
N LYS A 32 -9.22 -12.13 0.25
CA LYS A 32 -10.13 -12.74 1.21
C LYS A 32 -11.35 -13.25 0.48
N LEU A 33 -11.61 -14.55 0.60
CA LEU A 33 -12.77 -15.20 0.02
C LEU A 33 -13.83 -15.40 1.10
N PHE A 34 -15.02 -14.90 0.85
CA PHE A 34 -16.21 -15.13 1.65
C PHE A 34 -17.09 -16.12 0.89
N ASP A 35 -17.46 -17.22 1.55
CA ASP A 35 -18.26 -18.31 0.96
C ASP A 35 -19.43 -18.60 1.91
N HIS A 36 -20.67 -18.35 1.45
CA HIS A 36 -21.88 -18.61 2.20
C HIS A 36 -22.98 -19.08 1.28
N GLU A 37 -23.43 -20.32 1.45
CA GLU A 37 -24.47 -20.97 0.67
C GLU A 37 -24.23 -20.88 -0.86
N GLU A 38 -25.01 -20.03 -1.58
CA GLU A 38 -24.91 -19.84 -3.02
C GLU A 38 -24.08 -18.60 -3.42
N HIS A 39 -23.59 -17.84 -2.45
CA HIS A 39 -22.88 -16.58 -2.70
C HIS A 39 -21.39 -16.70 -2.36
N LYS A 40 -20.56 -16.32 -3.32
CA LYS A 40 -19.12 -16.20 -3.15
C LYS A 40 -18.70 -14.77 -3.45
N GLN A 41 -17.97 -14.16 -2.55
CA GLN A 41 -17.42 -12.83 -2.73
C GLN A 41 -15.92 -12.84 -2.46
N GLU A 42 -15.15 -12.29 -3.37
CA GLU A 42 -13.73 -12.11 -3.20
C GLU A 42 -13.40 -10.62 -3.07
N ILE A 43 -12.68 -10.26 -2.03
CA ILE A 43 -12.14 -8.91 -1.86
C ILE A 43 -10.63 -8.93 -1.85
N LEU A 44 -10.01 -7.88 -2.39
CA LEU A 44 -8.59 -7.62 -2.24
C LEU A 44 -8.39 -6.51 -1.21
N LEU A 45 -7.42 -6.71 -0.34
CA LEU A 45 -6.91 -5.72 0.61
C LEU A 45 -5.51 -5.33 0.16
N LEU A 46 -5.29 -4.03 -0.11
CA LEU A 46 -4.01 -3.51 -0.55
C LEU A 46 -3.55 -2.40 0.41
N TYR A 47 -2.31 -2.46 0.87
CA TYR A 47 -1.73 -1.46 1.75
C TYR A 47 -0.21 -1.46 1.73
N ALA A 48 0.41 -0.32 2.07
CA ALA A 48 1.84 -0.23 2.26
C ALA A 48 2.23 -0.75 3.65
N LYS A 49 3.20 -1.68 3.70
CA LYS A 49 3.71 -2.25 4.94
C LYS A 49 4.31 -1.17 5.83
N GLY A 50 4.07 -1.26 7.13
CA GLY A 50 4.59 -0.31 8.12
C GLY A 50 3.93 1.07 8.11
N MET A 51 2.94 1.33 7.25
CA MET A 51 2.22 2.61 7.18
C MET A 51 0.85 2.59 7.83
N ILE A 52 0.31 1.40 8.10
CA ILE A 52 -1.05 1.24 8.60
C ILE A 52 -1.08 0.49 9.94
N GLU A 53 -2.15 0.69 10.70
CA GLU A 53 -2.49 -0.13 11.86
C GLU A 53 -3.25 -1.37 11.42
N THR A 54 -2.51 -2.46 11.16
CA THR A 54 -3.08 -3.72 10.62
C THR A 54 -4.13 -4.35 11.54
N ARG A 55 -4.09 -4.09 12.85
CA ARG A 55 -5.08 -4.57 13.81
C ARG A 55 -6.48 -4.08 13.44
N LEU A 56 -6.62 -2.84 12.95
CA LEU A 56 -7.90 -2.25 12.56
C LEU A 56 -8.54 -2.98 11.37
N ILE A 57 -7.74 -3.63 10.51
CA ILE A 57 -8.29 -4.48 9.44
C ILE A 57 -9.13 -5.61 10.02
N TYR A 58 -8.59 -6.29 11.04
CA TYR A 58 -9.23 -7.47 11.64
C TYR A 58 -10.33 -7.12 12.65
N GLU A 59 -10.21 -6.00 13.34
CA GLU A 59 -11.17 -5.57 14.36
C GLU A 59 -12.37 -4.82 13.79
N PHE A 60 -12.20 -4.08 12.70
CA PHE A 60 -13.26 -3.21 12.17
C PHE A 60 -13.61 -3.49 10.70
N VAL A 61 -12.62 -3.60 9.81
CA VAL A 61 -12.91 -3.69 8.37
C VAL A 61 -13.48 -5.05 7.99
N LEU A 62 -12.77 -6.13 8.31
CA LEU A 62 -13.19 -7.48 7.94
C LEU A 62 -14.50 -7.92 8.60
N PRO A 63 -14.77 -7.66 9.89
CA PRO A 63 -16.05 -7.99 10.49
C PRO A 63 -17.22 -7.29 9.78
N ARG A 64 -17.04 -6.02 9.40
CA ARG A 64 -18.10 -5.28 8.69
C ARG A 64 -18.34 -5.82 7.28
N VAL A 65 -17.26 -6.16 6.55
CA VAL A 65 -17.39 -6.82 5.24
C VAL A 65 -18.13 -8.15 5.38
N PHE A 66 -17.80 -8.94 6.41
CA PHE A 66 -18.45 -10.20 6.72
C PHE A 66 -19.95 -10.03 7.01
N ASP A 67 -20.32 -9.05 7.84
CA ASP A 67 -21.72 -8.75 8.17
C ASP A 67 -22.53 -8.40 6.92
N LEU A 68 -22.01 -7.51 6.08
CA LEU A 68 -22.65 -7.12 4.81
C LEU A 68 -22.85 -8.31 3.88
N PHE A 69 -21.83 -9.15 3.77
CA PHE A 69 -21.88 -10.37 2.96
C PHE A 69 -22.99 -11.34 3.44
N HIS A 70 -23.10 -11.55 4.75
CA HIS A 70 -24.13 -12.43 5.34
C HIS A 70 -25.55 -11.87 5.21
N GLN A 71 -25.69 -10.54 5.13
CA GLN A 71 -26.97 -9.88 4.89
C GLN A 71 -27.38 -9.89 3.41
N GLY A 72 -26.51 -10.41 2.51
CA GLY A 72 -26.73 -10.40 1.08
C GLY A 72 -26.67 -8.98 0.48
N GLU A 73 -26.08 -8.04 1.22
CA GLU A 73 -25.92 -6.66 0.78
C GLU A 73 -24.65 -6.51 -0.04
N ARG A 74 -24.67 -5.56 -0.99
CA ARG A 74 -23.45 -5.17 -1.70
C ARG A 74 -22.44 -4.57 -0.72
N LEU A 75 -21.15 -4.76 -1.03
CA LEU A 75 -20.09 -4.12 -0.26
C LEU A 75 -20.28 -2.59 -0.33
N TYR A 76 -20.70 -2.02 0.80
CA TYR A 76 -20.90 -0.59 0.96
C TYR A 76 -20.27 -0.15 2.29
N LEU A 77 -19.00 0.25 2.20
CA LEU A 77 -18.20 0.51 3.38
C LEU A 77 -18.43 1.90 4.00
N GLU A 78 -19.22 2.78 3.38
CA GLU A 78 -19.49 4.10 3.95
C GLU A 78 -20.16 4.04 5.35
N ASN A 79 -20.83 2.94 5.68
CA ASN A 79 -21.36 2.72 7.02
C ASN A 79 -20.28 2.57 8.10
N LEU A 80 -19.01 2.34 7.74
CA LEU A 80 -17.87 2.41 8.65
C LEU A 80 -17.46 3.84 9.02
N SER A 81 -17.99 4.84 8.34
CA SER A 81 -17.62 6.27 8.54
C SER A 81 -17.88 6.80 9.95
N GLN A 82 -18.65 6.07 10.77
CA GLN A 82 -18.81 6.38 12.21
C GLN A 82 -17.54 6.11 13.04
N PHE A 83 -16.66 5.22 12.56
CA PHE A 83 -15.47 4.77 13.28
C PHE A 83 -14.16 5.03 12.48
N LEU A 84 -14.25 4.97 11.16
CA LEU A 84 -13.12 5.12 10.25
C LEU A 84 -13.54 6.00 9.08
N GLU A 85 -12.63 6.84 8.59
CA GLU A 85 -12.84 7.60 7.37
C GLU A 85 -12.79 6.65 6.17
N VAL A 86 -13.91 6.52 5.46
CA VAL A 86 -14.07 5.67 4.29
C VAL A 86 -14.53 6.50 3.11
N VAL A 87 -13.86 6.35 1.98
CA VAL A 87 -14.19 7.05 0.73
C VAL A 87 -14.26 6.05 -0.42
N GLU A 88 -15.34 6.06 -1.18
CA GLU A 88 -15.43 5.31 -2.44
C GLU A 88 -14.53 5.96 -3.49
N ILE A 89 -13.65 5.15 -4.09
CA ILE A 89 -12.77 5.59 -5.16
C ILE A 89 -13.48 5.44 -6.49
N LYS A 90 -13.76 6.58 -7.13
CA LYS A 90 -14.39 6.59 -8.43
C LYS A 90 -13.35 6.57 -9.54
N TYR A 91 -13.75 6.00 -10.65
CA TYR A 91 -12.92 5.95 -11.83
C TYR A 91 -12.50 7.37 -12.29
N SER A 92 -11.20 7.59 -12.47
CA SER A 92 -10.63 8.82 -12.98
C SER A 92 -9.51 8.56 -13.99
N SER A 93 -9.18 9.55 -14.83
CA SER A 93 -8.04 9.46 -15.74
C SER A 93 -6.67 9.42 -15.02
N ARG A 94 -6.63 9.79 -13.73
CA ARG A 94 -5.45 9.78 -12.87
C ARG A 94 -5.53 8.73 -11.77
N LEU A 95 -6.35 7.70 -11.98
CA LEU A 95 -6.60 6.67 -10.97
C LEU A 95 -5.31 6.04 -10.43
N GLN A 96 -4.33 5.78 -11.30
CA GLN A 96 -3.05 5.21 -10.89
C GLN A 96 -2.28 6.10 -9.91
N GLU A 97 -2.23 7.41 -10.18
CA GLU A 97 -1.61 8.39 -9.29
C GLU A 97 -2.37 8.50 -7.96
N GLU A 98 -3.71 8.48 -8.04
CA GLU A 98 -4.59 8.54 -6.87
C GLU A 98 -4.39 7.30 -5.97
N LEU A 99 -4.40 6.08 -6.54
CA LEU A 99 -4.16 4.85 -5.78
C LEU A 99 -2.78 4.84 -5.12
N SER A 100 -1.74 5.29 -5.84
CA SER A 100 -0.40 5.38 -5.27
C SER A 100 -0.33 6.37 -4.10
N LEU A 101 -0.96 7.53 -4.25
CA LEU A 101 -1.00 8.55 -3.21
C LEU A 101 -1.72 8.03 -1.96
N LEU A 102 -2.87 7.36 -2.12
CA LEU A 102 -3.64 6.79 -1.02
C LEU A 102 -2.86 5.71 -0.28
N ILE A 103 -2.34 4.72 -0.99
CA ILE A 103 -1.58 3.59 -0.41
C ILE A 103 -0.35 4.11 0.36
N PHE A 104 0.44 5.00 -0.26
CA PHE A 104 1.63 5.56 0.37
C PHE A 104 1.35 6.73 1.33
N SER A 105 0.08 7.00 1.61
CA SER A 105 -0.37 7.84 2.73
C SER A 105 -0.87 7.02 3.92
N GLY A 106 -0.78 5.68 3.86
CA GLY A 106 -1.22 4.80 4.95
C GLY A 106 -2.71 4.47 4.89
N GLN A 107 -3.32 4.51 3.71
CA GLN A 107 -4.69 4.06 3.56
C GLN A 107 -4.74 2.58 3.14
N LEU A 108 -5.74 1.87 3.63
CA LEU A 108 -6.12 0.55 3.15
C LEU A 108 -7.05 0.72 1.96
N LEU A 109 -6.70 0.10 0.84
CA LEU A 109 -7.60 -0.04 -0.30
C LEU A 109 -8.33 -1.38 -0.20
N VAL A 110 -9.65 -1.34 -0.32
CA VAL A 110 -10.53 -2.51 -0.32
C VAL A 110 -11.22 -2.58 -1.67
N PHE A 111 -10.94 -3.63 -2.43
CA PHE A 111 -11.51 -3.84 -3.77
C PHE A 111 -12.41 -5.07 -3.77
N ASP A 112 -13.66 -4.89 -4.18
CA ASP A 112 -14.62 -5.97 -4.40
C ASP A 112 -14.50 -6.48 -5.83
N CYS A 113 -14.10 -7.74 -5.98
CA CYS A 113 -13.87 -8.34 -7.30
C CYS A 113 -15.16 -8.59 -8.10
N GLN A 114 -16.34 -8.67 -7.45
CA GLN A 114 -17.61 -8.89 -8.12
C GLN A 114 -18.24 -7.59 -8.62
N SER A 115 -18.28 -6.57 -7.77
CA SER A 115 -18.88 -5.28 -8.13
C SER A 115 -17.90 -4.32 -8.79
N GLU A 116 -16.61 -4.67 -8.82
CA GLU A 116 -15.51 -3.81 -9.26
C GLU A 116 -15.48 -2.45 -8.53
N SER A 117 -16.01 -2.42 -7.30
CA SER A 117 -16.03 -1.24 -6.45
C SER A 117 -14.76 -1.18 -5.59
N MET A 118 -14.22 0.02 -5.40
CA MET A 118 -13.03 0.24 -4.60
C MET A 118 -13.27 1.32 -3.54
N TYR A 119 -12.77 1.05 -2.34
CA TYR A 119 -12.85 1.96 -1.20
C TYR A 119 -11.46 2.20 -0.62
N SER A 120 -11.20 3.42 -0.17
CA SER A 120 -10.09 3.71 0.74
C SER A 120 -10.59 3.83 2.17
N VAL A 121 -9.86 3.24 3.09
CA VAL A 121 -10.13 3.27 4.53
C VAL A 121 -8.91 3.86 5.22
N ASN A 122 -9.10 4.97 5.94
CA ASN A 122 -8.00 5.62 6.65
C ASN A 122 -7.70 4.88 7.96
N ILE A 123 -6.61 4.12 7.94
CA ILE A 123 -6.05 3.41 9.11
C ILE A 123 -4.55 3.70 9.22
N ALA A 124 -4.15 4.91 8.83
CA ALA A 124 -2.76 5.33 8.81
C ALA A 124 -2.15 5.31 10.22
N ASN A 125 -1.02 4.62 10.36
CA ASN A 125 -0.21 4.62 11.56
C ASN A 125 1.29 4.56 11.19
N PRO A 126 1.79 5.56 10.45
CA PRO A 126 3.20 5.56 10.08
C PRO A 126 4.07 5.72 11.34
N PRO A 127 5.23 5.08 11.39
CA PRO A 127 6.14 5.21 12.51
C PRO A 127 6.47 6.69 12.76
N GLN A 128 6.11 7.15 13.94
CA GLN A 128 6.51 8.47 14.42
C GLN A 128 7.83 8.30 15.17
N ARG A 129 8.79 9.17 14.89
CA ARG A 129 9.97 9.26 15.73
C ARG A 129 9.57 9.73 17.12
N SER A 130 9.92 8.97 18.14
CA SER A 130 10.19 9.56 19.45
C SER A 130 11.40 10.49 19.26
N VAL A 131 11.17 11.78 19.30
CA VAL A 131 12.25 12.75 19.45
C VAL A 131 12.77 12.53 20.87
N ASP A 132 13.81 11.72 21.03
CA ASP A 132 14.65 11.78 22.23
C ASP A 132 15.30 13.16 22.18
N GLU A 133 14.70 14.11 22.87
CA GLU A 133 15.29 15.40 23.16
C GLU A 133 16.49 15.16 24.04
N SER A 134 17.63 14.93 23.42
CA SER A 134 18.92 15.15 24.05
C SER A 134 18.99 16.65 24.37
N ASN A 135 18.81 16.98 25.64
CA ASN A 135 18.81 18.34 26.23
C ASN A 135 20.14 19.07 26.14
N MET A 136 20.94 18.92 25.10
CA MET A 136 22.15 19.72 24.88
C MET A 136 22.35 19.99 23.38
N GLU A 137 22.23 21.24 23.03
CA GLU A 137 22.43 21.89 21.74
C GLU A 137 21.15 22.02 20.88
N VAL A 138 20.57 23.23 20.97
CA VAL A 138 19.63 23.74 19.95
C VAL A 138 20.36 23.78 18.63
N SER A 139 20.19 22.72 17.84
CA SER A 139 20.75 22.64 16.50
C SER A 139 20.00 23.61 15.57
N ILE A 140 20.70 24.66 15.11
CA ILE A 140 20.24 25.66 14.12
C ILE A 140 20.00 25.01 12.75
N ARG A 141 20.21 23.72 12.58
CA ARG A 141 19.95 22.95 11.36
C ARG A 141 18.72 22.09 11.61
N GLY A 142 17.70 22.28 10.76
CA GLY A 142 16.40 21.60 10.82
C GLY A 142 16.45 20.09 11.06
N PRO A 143 15.29 19.42 11.19
CA PRO A 143 15.18 18.03 11.64
C PRO A 143 16.07 17.12 10.78
N ARG A 144 17.03 16.46 11.40
CA ARG A 144 17.86 15.43 10.74
C ARG A 144 17.12 14.12 10.80
N ASP A 145 16.35 13.82 9.76
CA ASP A 145 15.77 12.50 9.57
C ASP A 145 16.88 11.54 9.11
N GLY A 146 17.57 10.90 10.05
CA GLY A 146 18.52 9.82 9.75
C GLY A 146 17.82 8.48 9.64
N PHE A 147 18.43 7.51 8.96
CA PHE A 147 17.97 6.13 8.96
C PHE A 147 18.17 5.47 10.33
N VAL A 148 17.31 4.47 10.60
CA VAL A 148 17.39 3.60 11.79
C VAL A 148 17.84 2.19 11.36
N GLU A 149 18.01 1.25 12.31
CA GLU A 149 18.45 -0.11 12.00
C GLU A 149 17.41 -0.91 11.16
N SER A 150 16.13 -0.55 11.22
CA SER A 150 15.07 -1.23 10.48
C SER A 150 14.95 -0.74 9.04
N ALA A 151 15.21 -1.63 8.08
CA ALA A 151 15.02 -1.35 6.66
C ALA A 151 13.56 -1.01 6.33
N GLU A 152 12.60 -1.65 7.00
CA GLU A 152 11.16 -1.39 6.81
C GLU A 152 10.81 0.05 7.22
N ILE A 153 11.25 0.50 8.41
CA ILE A 153 11.02 1.88 8.86
C ILE A 153 11.67 2.88 7.91
N ASN A 154 12.88 2.61 7.45
CA ASN A 154 13.58 3.48 6.50
C ASN A 154 12.83 3.58 5.17
N THR A 155 12.28 2.48 4.67
CA THR A 155 11.44 2.47 3.47
C THR A 155 10.19 3.34 3.67
N VAL A 156 9.53 3.24 4.82
CA VAL A 156 8.37 4.08 5.15
C VAL A 156 8.75 5.56 5.18
N LEU A 157 9.87 5.93 5.79
CA LEU A 157 10.34 7.32 5.83
C LEU A 157 10.59 7.90 4.44
N ILE A 158 11.11 7.09 3.51
CA ILE A 158 11.27 7.49 2.11
C ILE A 158 9.91 7.63 1.43
N ARG A 159 9.00 6.64 1.61
CA ARG A 159 7.65 6.65 1.02
C ARG A 159 6.80 7.83 1.46
N GLN A 160 6.91 8.26 2.72
CA GLN A 160 6.21 9.46 3.21
C GLN A 160 6.53 10.72 2.38
N ARG A 161 7.72 10.78 1.79
CA ARG A 161 8.18 11.90 0.96
C ARG A 161 7.97 11.66 -0.53
N LEU A 162 8.05 10.41 -0.98
CA LEU A 162 7.97 10.00 -2.38
C LEU A 162 6.82 9.01 -2.58
N LYS A 163 5.60 9.55 -2.65
CA LYS A 163 4.35 8.78 -2.80
C LYS A 163 4.03 8.48 -4.27
N THR A 164 4.95 7.82 -4.94
CA THR A 164 4.86 7.51 -6.38
C THR A 164 5.20 6.06 -6.66
N LEU A 165 4.61 5.49 -7.70
CA LEU A 165 4.98 4.17 -8.21
C LEU A 165 6.32 4.16 -8.95
N SER A 166 6.81 5.32 -9.42
CA SER A 166 8.15 5.41 -9.99
C SER A 166 9.26 5.07 -9.00
N LEU A 167 9.02 5.23 -7.69
CA LEU A 167 9.91 4.68 -6.67
C LEU A 167 9.64 3.19 -6.55
N VAL A 168 10.50 2.37 -7.11
CA VAL A 168 10.44 0.91 -7.04
C VAL A 168 11.15 0.42 -5.78
N THR A 169 10.58 -0.61 -5.15
CA THR A 169 11.12 -1.23 -3.94
C THR A 169 11.22 -2.73 -4.11
N GLU A 170 12.43 -3.26 -4.07
CA GLU A 170 12.71 -4.70 -4.17
C GLU A 170 13.42 -5.19 -2.91
N THR A 171 13.03 -6.36 -2.41
CA THR A 171 13.65 -6.96 -1.21
C THR A 171 14.39 -8.24 -1.57
N TYR A 172 15.63 -8.34 -1.12
CA TYR A 172 16.52 -9.49 -1.31
C TYR A 172 16.91 -10.06 0.05
N THR A 173 17.11 -11.37 0.13
CA THR A 173 17.68 -12.03 1.31
C THR A 173 19.06 -12.53 0.96
N LEU A 174 20.10 -11.96 1.57
CA LEU A 174 21.50 -12.25 1.28
C LEU A 174 22.14 -13.08 2.38
N GLY A 175 23.02 -13.99 1.92
CA GLY A 175 23.84 -14.83 2.79
C GLY A 175 23.09 -16.06 3.31
N THR A 176 23.68 -17.23 3.07
CA THR A 176 23.10 -18.53 3.44
C THR A 176 23.04 -18.79 4.95
N ARG A 177 23.81 -18.04 5.74
CA ARG A 177 23.85 -18.17 7.22
C ARG A 177 23.22 -16.97 7.92
N SER A 178 23.45 -15.76 7.41
CA SER A 178 22.96 -14.53 8.03
C SER A 178 21.52 -14.23 7.68
N ASN A 179 21.04 -14.67 6.50
CA ASN A 179 19.69 -14.34 5.96
C ASN A 179 19.38 -12.84 6.09
N THR A 180 20.34 -12.00 5.68
CA THR A 180 20.22 -10.55 5.82
C THR A 180 19.26 -10.00 4.79
N ASN A 181 18.20 -9.32 5.23
CA ASN A 181 17.28 -8.62 4.35
C ASN A 181 17.89 -7.31 3.87
N VAL A 182 17.94 -7.15 2.55
CA VAL A 182 18.42 -5.95 1.86
C VAL A 182 17.29 -5.40 1.02
N THR A 183 17.01 -4.11 1.14
CA THR A 183 16.00 -3.43 0.35
C THR A 183 16.67 -2.50 -0.65
N LEU A 184 16.43 -2.74 -1.94
CA LEU A 184 16.85 -1.88 -3.04
C LEU A 184 15.70 -0.93 -3.37
N LEU A 185 15.96 0.39 -3.32
CA LEU A 185 15.04 1.44 -3.74
C LEU A 185 15.66 2.22 -4.89
N TYR A 186 14.90 2.45 -5.94
CA TYR A 186 15.34 3.25 -7.08
C TYR A 186 14.16 3.92 -7.79
N MET A 187 14.46 5.01 -8.50
CA MET A 187 13.48 5.67 -9.35
C MET A 187 13.56 5.06 -10.76
N ASP A 188 12.49 4.37 -11.15
CA ASP A 188 12.42 3.62 -12.42
C ASP A 188 12.53 4.53 -13.66
N ASP A 189 12.01 5.75 -13.53
CA ASP A 189 12.06 6.78 -14.58
C ASP A 189 13.39 7.53 -14.67
N ILE A 190 14.35 7.28 -13.76
CA ILE A 190 15.63 7.99 -13.68
C ILE A 190 16.83 7.06 -13.83
N ILE A 191 16.75 5.84 -13.28
CA ILE A 191 17.90 4.93 -13.21
C ILE A 191 18.33 4.44 -14.60
N SER A 192 19.65 4.35 -14.82
CA SER A 192 20.17 3.67 -16.01
C SER A 192 19.94 2.16 -15.90
N PRO A 193 19.38 1.51 -16.95
CA PRO A 193 19.17 0.05 -16.96
C PRO A 193 20.45 -0.74 -16.70
N ASP A 194 21.58 -0.34 -17.28
CA ASP A 194 22.88 -1.02 -17.14
C ASP A 194 23.36 -1.01 -15.68
N ILE A 195 23.11 0.10 -14.96
CA ILE A 195 23.46 0.23 -13.54
C ILE A 195 22.55 -0.66 -12.72
N LEU A 196 21.25 -0.66 -13.00
CA LEU A 196 20.27 -1.48 -12.31
C LEU A 196 20.58 -2.97 -12.45
N ASP A 197 20.87 -3.43 -13.67
CA ASP A 197 21.24 -4.80 -13.97
C ASP A 197 22.51 -5.22 -13.24
N THR A 198 23.50 -4.32 -13.19
CA THR A 198 24.75 -4.55 -12.45
C THR A 198 24.50 -4.73 -10.96
N ILE A 199 23.63 -3.90 -10.35
CA ILE A 199 23.26 -3.99 -8.93
C ILE A 199 22.53 -5.31 -8.68
N LYS A 200 21.51 -5.63 -9.49
CA LYS A 200 20.70 -6.87 -9.33
C LYS A 200 21.57 -8.12 -9.47
N CYS A 201 22.49 -8.13 -10.42
CA CYS A 201 23.45 -9.24 -10.60
C CYS A 201 24.36 -9.44 -9.37
N ARG A 202 24.65 -8.39 -8.59
CA ARG A 202 25.47 -8.50 -7.36
C ARG A 202 24.64 -8.89 -6.13
N LEU A 203 23.31 -8.71 -6.17
CA LEU A 203 22.38 -9.05 -5.10
C LEU A 203 21.79 -10.45 -5.26
N SER A 204 21.90 -11.05 -6.44
CA SER A 204 21.48 -12.43 -6.72
C SER A 204 22.62 -13.41 -6.44
#